data_b33716c7569850aebb2fa1df63a70d54
#
_entry.id   b33716c7569850aebb2fa1df63a70d54
#
_cell.length_a   1.000
_cell.length_b   1.000
_cell.length_c   1.000
_cell.angle_alpha   90.00
_cell.angle_beta   90.00
_cell.angle_gamma   90.00
#
_symmetry.space_group_name_H-M   'P 1'
#
loop_
_entity.id
_entity.type
_entity.pdbx_description
1 polymer ?
#
loop_
_entity_poly.entity_id
_entity_poly.type
_entity_poly.pdbx_seq_one_letter_code
_entity_poly.pdbx_strand_id
1 'polypeptide(L)'
;FFIEPYLDVNYIFLDKEEMNKFAKSEHKYLIEQVSKTSFKNILGNDTLDLKLHHPTSFIVVVPKRTDVENRNDWSNYTNWITPGTPWNSFNEFFEPYYDDPQAKEVIGDSNYSIKGNENIIKNLSLTLNGVERFTSKDPEFYNLAQPFCYGDTSPKRGILFYSFSLEPFSY
;
A
#
# COMPACT_ATOMS: atom_id res chain seq x y z
N PHE A 1 8.14 -9.88 16.60
CA PHE A 1 9.37 -10.57 17.00
C PHE A 1 9.53 -11.77 16.07
N PHE A 2 10.69 -11.89 15.39
CA PHE A 2 11.04 -13.09 14.66
C PHE A 2 11.59 -14.09 15.68
N ILE A 3 11.01 -15.27 15.71
CA ILE A 3 11.52 -16.39 16.50
C ILE A 3 12.25 -17.30 15.50
N GLU A 4 13.56 -17.40 15.63
CA GLU A 4 14.43 -18.25 14.80
C GLU A 4 14.22 -18.06 13.28
N PRO A 5 14.55 -16.87 12.73
CA PRO A 5 14.48 -16.67 11.30
C PRO A 5 15.50 -17.59 10.59
N TYR A 6 15.06 -18.27 9.53
CA TYR A 6 15.92 -19.16 8.73
C TYR A 6 15.72 -18.87 7.24
N LEU A 7 16.67 -19.31 6.44
CA LEU A 7 16.66 -19.17 5.00
C LEU A 7 16.66 -20.56 4.37
N ASP A 8 15.59 -20.88 3.66
CA ASP A 8 15.55 -22.07 2.81
C ASP A 8 16.23 -21.78 1.47
N VAL A 9 17.22 -22.58 1.13
CA VAL A 9 18.01 -22.38 -0.09
C VAL A 9 18.08 -23.69 -0.88
N ASN A 10 17.73 -23.61 -2.15
CA ASN A 10 17.94 -24.71 -3.10
C ASN A 10 19.27 -24.54 -3.82
N TYR A 11 20.19 -25.45 -3.61
CA TYR A 11 21.47 -25.48 -4.33
C TYR A 11 21.34 -26.29 -5.61
N ILE A 12 21.78 -25.72 -6.73
CA ILE A 12 21.86 -26.39 -8.02
C ILE A 12 23.35 -26.64 -8.30
N PHE A 13 23.71 -27.90 -8.38
CA PHE A 13 25.09 -28.33 -8.68
C PHE A 13 25.21 -28.60 -10.18
N LEU A 14 26.17 -27.91 -10.80
CA LEU A 14 26.51 -28.08 -12.22
C LEU A 14 27.67 -29.07 -12.39
N ASP A 15 27.72 -29.75 -13.50
CA ASP A 15 28.92 -30.53 -13.86
C ASP A 15 30.09 -29.59 -14.23
N LYS A 16 31.28 -30.16 -14.45
CA LYS A 16 32.49 -29.37 -14.72
C LYS A 16 32.42 -28.61 -16.04
N GLU A 17 31.76 -29.15 -17.05
CA GLU A 17 31.63 -28.52 -18.37
C GLU A 17 30.64 -27.33 -18.29
N GLU A 18 29.51 -27.55 -17.67
CA GLU A 18 28.50 -26.53 -17.43
C GLU A 18 29.05 -25.40 -16.55
N MET A 19 29.76 -25.75 -15.48
CA MET A 19 30.39 -24.75 -14.58
C MET A 19 31.41 -23.89 -15.34
N ASN A 20 32.26 -24.52 -16.19
CA ASN A 20 33.22 -23.77 -16.99
C ASN A 20 32.55 -22.88 -18.04
N LYS A 21 31.48 -23.35 -18.67
CA LYS A 21 30.69 -22.57 -19.63
C LYS A 21 30.02 -21.39 -18.93
N PHE A 22 29.42 -21.66 -17.78
CA PHE A 22 28.78 -20.63 -16.97
C PHE A 22 29.80 -19.56 -16.52
N ALA A 23 30.97 -19.97 -16.00
CA ALA A 23 31.98 -19.03 -15.52
C ALA A 23 32.64 -18.20 -16.63
N LYS A 24 32.65 -18.66 -17.88
CA LYS A 24 33.25 -17.98 -19.04
C LYS A 24 32.24 -17.11 -19.80
N SER A 25 30.97 -17.32 -19.60
CA SER A 25 29.93 -16.57 -20.32
C SER A 25 29.64 -15.23 -19.64
N GLU A 26 29.37 -14.22 -20.43
CA GLU A 26 28.81 -12.97 -19.92
C GLU A 26 27.36 -13.19 -19.53
N HIS A 27 26.99 -12.84 -18.31
CA HIS A 27 25.62 -12.95 -17.79
C HIS A 27 25.03 -11.56 -17.56
N LYS A 28 23.84 -11.37 -18.08
CA LYS A 28 23.05 -10.15 -17.86
C LYS A 28 21.74 -10.54 -17.21
N TYR A 29 21.50 -9.99 -16.04
CA TYR A 29 20.25 -10.22 -15.30
C TYR A 29 19.47 -8.91 -15.18
N LEU A 30 18.21 -8.96 -15.52
CA LEU A 30 17.27 -7.93 -15.13
C LEU A 30 16.83 -8.22 -13.69
N ILE A 31 17.02 -7.26 -12.82
CA ILE A 31 16.59 -7.37 -11.41
C ILE A 31 15.55 -6.31 -11.11
N GLU A 32 14.56 -6.68 -10.34
CA GLU A 32 13.61 -5.74 -9.77
C GLU A 32 14.05 -5.36 -8.35
N GLN A 33 13.92 -4.07 -8.05
CA GLN A 33 14.22 -3.53 -6.74
C GLN A 33 13.04 -2.71 -6.23
N VAL A 34 12.69 -2.93 -4.98
CA VAL A 34 11.69 -2.12 -4.29
C VAL A 34 12.39 -0.96 -3.58
N SER A 35 12.00 0.26 -3.93
CA SER A 35 12.39 1.45 -3.17
C SER A 35 11.22 1.96 -2.35
N LYS A 36 11.47 2.35 -1.11
CA LYS A 36 10.45 2.89 -0.21
C LYS A 36 10.80 4.32 0.18
N THR A 37 9.86 5.22 -0.07
CA THR A 37 9.89 6.59 0.43
C THR A 37 8.75 6.78 1.42
N SER A 38 9.01 7.43 2.55
CA SER A 38 8.00 7.67 3.58
C SER A 38 7.87 9.16 3.85
N PHE A 39 6.64 9.61 3.88
CA PHE A 39 6.28 10.99 4.23
C PHE A 39 5.48 10.97 5.53
N LYS A 40 5.68 11.98 6.37
CA LYS A 40 5.00 12.06 7.67
C LYS A 40 4.28 13.39 7.78
N ASN A 41 3.23 13.42 8.61
CA ASN A 41 2.46 14.64 8.93
C ASN A 41 1.86 15.32 7.69
N ILE A 42 1.33 14.53 6.77
CA ILE A 42 0.62 15.04 5.60
C ILE A 42 -0.75 15.55 6.05
N LEU A 43 -1.01 16.80 5.84
CA LEU A 43 -2.27 17.45 6.21
C LEU A 43 -2.85 18.19 5.00
N GLY A 44 -4.08 17.83 4.62
CA GLY A 44 -4.77 18.50 3.51
C GLY A 44 -4.16 18.17 2.14
N ASN A 45 -4.01 19.19 1.30
CA ASN A 45 -3.46 19.06 -0.05
C ASN A 45 -1.96 19.29 -0.03
N ASP A 46 -1.20 18.21 -0.09
CA ASP A 46 0.26 18.24 -0.13
C ASP A 46 0.79 17.70 -1.46
N THR A 47 1.91 18.25 -1.92
CA THR A 47 2.67 17.73 -3.05
C THR A 47 3.87 16.96 -2.52
N LEU A 48 3.98 15.69 -2.90
CA LEU A 48 5.01 14.78 -2.44
C LEU A 48 5.99 14.48 -3.57
N ASP A 49 7.25 14.87 -3.40
CA ASP A 49 8.28 14.65 -4.40
C ASP A 49 8.85 13.22 -4.29
N LEU A 50 8.72 12.47 -5.36
CA LEU A 50 9.29 11.13 -5.51
C LEU A 50 10.53 11.18 -6.41
N LYS A 51 11.67 10.75 -5.88
CA LYS A 51 12.91 10.63 -6.66
C LYS A 51 13.05 9.21 -7.16
N LEU A 52 12.62 8.97 -8.39
CA LEU A 52 12.73 7.68 -9.07
C LEU A 52 13.98 7.70 -9.94
N HIS A 53 14.98 6.90 -9.61
CA HIS A 53 16.29 6.90 -10.30
C HIS A 53 16.39 5.89 -11.45
N HIS A 54 15.47 4.92 -11.50
CA HIS A 54 15.43 3.84 -12.50
C HIS A 54 14.07 3.77 -13.16
N PRO A 55 13.97 3.10 -14.32
CA PRO A 55 12.66 2.80 -14.90
C PRO A 55 11.78 2.11 -13.85
N THR A 56 10.60 2.67 -13.64
CA THR A 56 9.66 2.23 -12.61
C THR A 56 8.50 1.52 -13.26
N SER A 57 8.24 0.27 -12.89
CA SER A 57 7.10 -0.51 -13.40
C SER A 57 5.80 -0.04 -12.80
N PHE A 58 5.75 0.17 -11.50
CA PHE A 58 4.55 0.63 -10.79
C PHE A 58 4.89 1.35 -9.48
N ILE A 59 3.90 2.05 -8.96
CA ILE A 59 3.94 2.70 -7.64
C ILE A 59 2.79 2.18 -6.79
N VAL A 60 3.07 1.90 -5.53
CA VAL A 60 2.06 1.59 -4.52
C VAL A 60 2.09 2.66 -3.44
N VAL A 61 0.96 3.32 -3.23
CA VAL A 61 0.81 4.32 -2.17
C VAL A 61 0.00 3.71 -1.03
N VAL A 62 0.59 3.71 0.16
CA VAL A 62 0.03 3.10 1.36
C VAL A 62 -0.18 4.18 2.41
N PRO A 63 -1.36 4.80 2.46
CA PRO A 63 -1.67 5.78 3.49
C PRO A 63 -1.85 5.07 4.83
N LYS A 64 -1.38 5.69 5.89
CA LYS A 64 -1.59 5.23 7.26
C LYS A 64 -1.98 6.39 8.14
N ARG A 65 -2.89 6.13 9.05
CA ARG A 65 -3.28 7.08 10.10
C ARG A 65 -2.21 7.13 11.17
N THR A 66 -2.14 8.23 11.88
CA THR A 66 -1.17 8.44 12.97
C THR A 66 -1.48 7.62 14.22
N ASP A 67 -2.73 7.21 14.40
CA ASP A 67 -3.22 6.48 15.57
C ASP A 67 -3.18 4.93 15.43
N VAL A 68 -2.64 4.44 14.31
CA VAL A 68 -2.53 2.98 14.02
C VAL A 68 -1.87 2.20 15.16
N GLU A 69 -0.78 2.75 15.73
CA GLU A 69 -0.04 2.11 16.82
C GLU A 69 -0.88 2.03 18.09
N ASN A 70 -1.52 3.11 18.47
CA ASN A 70 -2.34 3.19 19.67
C ASN A 70 -3.55 2.25 19.62
N ARG A 71 -4.03 1.98 18.39
CA ARG A 71 -5.18 1.10 18.16
C ARG A 71 -4.81 -0.34 17.86
N ASN A 72 -3.53 -0.63 17.69
CA ASN A 72 -3.07 -1.93 17.17
C ASN A 72 -3.73 -2.33 15.85
N ASP A 73 -4.01 -1.34 14.99
CA ASP A 73 -4.79 -1.49 13.75
C ASP A 73 -3.89 -1.42 12.50
N TRP A 74 -2.81 -2.19 12.51
CA TRP A 74 -1.69 -2.14 11.55
C TRP A 74 -2.09 -2.43 10.10
N SER A 75 -3.18 -3.15 9.90
CA SER A 75 -3.63 -3.57 8.57
C SER A 75 -4.81 -2.76 8.04
N ASN A 76 -5.21 -1.69 8.70
CA ASN A 76 -6.24 -0.78 8.26
C ASN A 76 -5.64 0.42 7.53
N TYR A 77 -5.99 0.58 6.26
CA TYR A 77 -5.55 1.67 5.39
C TYR A 77 -6.70 2.62 5.03
N THR A 78 -7.75 2.60 5.83
CA THR A 78 -8.95 3.43 5.67
C THR A 78 -9.21 4.25 6.92
N ASN A 79 -10.16 5.17 6.85
CA ASN A 79 -10.66 5.90 8.02
C ASN A 79 -11.68 5.09 8.84
N TRP A 80 -12.00 3.88 8.39
CA TRP A 80 -12.90 3.01 9.12
C TRP A 80 -12.22 2.40 10.34
N ILE A 81 -12.95 2.32 11.44
CA ILE A 81 -12.47 1.65 12.65
C ILE A 81 -12.69 0.15 12.46
N THR A 82 -11.60 -0.63 12.53
CA THR A 82 -11.70 -2.09 12.41
C THR A 82 -12.14 -2.71 13.75
N PRO A 83 -13.11 -3.61 13.72
CA PRO A 83 -13.39 -4.46 14.88
C PRO A 83 -12.16 -5.33 15.21
N GLY A 84 -11.83 -5.48 16.46
CA GLY A 84 -10.66 -6.28 16.89
C GLY A 84 -9.44 -5.47 17.34
N THR A 85 -9.50 -4.16 17.35
CA THR A 85 -8.61 -3.34 18.17
C THR A 85 -8.83 -3.66 19.66
N PRO A 86 -7.94 -3.27 20.59
CA PRO A 86 -8.04 -3.61 22.01
C PRO A 86 -9.40 -3.32 22.67
N TRP A 87 -10.25 -2.66 21.97
CA TRP A 87 -11.65 -2.40 22.32
C TRP A 87 -12.53 -3.53 21.78
N ASN A 88 -12.37 -4.72 22.31
CA ASN A 88 -13.18 -5.91 21.95
C ASN A 88 -14.69 -5.71 22.16
N SER A 89 -15.06 -4.71 22.90
CA SER A 89 -16.45 -4.28 23.10
C SER A 89 -17.04 -3.48 21.94
N PHE A 90 -16.26 -3.16 20.93
CA PHE A 90 -16.72 -2.34 19.81
C PHE A 90 -17.86 -3.01 19.02
N ASN A 91 -17.81 -4.34 18.87
CA ASN A 91 -18.88 -5.08 18.20
C ASN A 91 -20.18 -5.12 19.01
N GLU A 92 -20.09 -5.04 20.32
CA GLU A 92 -21.26 -5.02 21.19
C GLU A 92 -21.88 -3.62 21.30
N PHE A 93 -21.06 -2.59 21.10
CA PHE A 93 -21.47 -1.20 21.24
C PHE A 93 -21.83 -0.51 19.92
N PHE A 94 -21.39 -1.02 18.77
CA PHE A 94 -21.53 -0.30 17.50
C PHE A 94 -22.93 -0.39 16.89
N GLU A 95 -23.61 -1.52 16.97
CA GLU A 95 -24.94 -1.65 16.36
C GLU A 95 -26.04 -0.82 17.04
N PRO A 96 -26.07 -0.72 18.38
CA PRO A 96 -27.09 0.10 19.04
C PRO A 96 -26.81 1.60 19.02
N TYR A 97 -25.57 2.04 18.79
CA TYR A 97 -25.15 3.44 18.95
C TYR A 97 -24.99 4.23 17.66
N TYR A 98 -25.36 3.65 16.52
CA TYR A 98 -25.22 4.33 15.22
C TYR A 98 -25.94 5.68 15.15
N ASP A 99 -27.02 5.84 15.89
CA ASP A 99 -27.84 7.05 15.93
C ASP A 99 -27.69 7.85 17.25
N ASP A 100 -26.86 7.43 18.18
CA ASP A 100 -26.66 8.14 19.45
C ASP A 100 -25.55 9.20 19.33
N PRO A 101 -25.89 10.50 19.49
CA PRO A 101 -24.91 11.57 19.49
C PRO A 101 -23.83 11.44 20.59
N GLN A 102 -24.13 10.76 21.69
CA GLN A 102 -23.19 10.57 22.80
C GLN A 102 -22.13 9.48 22.50
N ALA A 103 -22.41 8.56 21.61
CA ALA A 103 -21.42 7.57 21.17
C ALA A 103 -20.23 8.23 20.47
N LYS A 104 -20.40 9.41 19.90
CA LYS A 104 -19.32 10.24 19.33
C LYS A 104 -18.34 10.74 20.37
N GLU A 105 -18.79 11.04 21.59
CA GLU A 105 -17.90 11.48 22.68
C GLU A 105 -17.06 10.34 23.24
N VAL A 106 -17.60 9.13 23.29
CA VAL A 106 -16.87 7.95 23.79
C VAL A 106 -15.78 7.50 22.81
N ILE A 107 -15.96 7.75 21.51
CA ILE A 107 -14.98 7.43 20.46
C ILE A 107 -13.87 8.50 20.35
N GLY A 108 -14.09 9.64 20.96
CA GLY A 108 -13.04 10.60 21.33
C GLY A 108 -12.41 11.41 20.22
N ASP A 109 -12.81 11.29 18.97
CA ASP A 109 -12.32 12.20 17.94
C ASP A 109 -13.31 12.30 16.77
N SER A 110 -13.72 13.54 16.50
CA SER A 110 -14.66 13.89 15.44
C SER A 110 -14.17 13.60 14.01
N ASN A 111 -12.94 13.10 13.87
CA ASN A 111 -12.33 12.76 12.59
C ASN A 111 -12.61 11.32 12.14
N TYR A 112 -13.29 10.53 12.96
CA TYR A 112 -13.67 9.18 12.56
C TYR A 112 -14.96 9.19 11.77
N SER A 113 -14.86 8.83 10.50
CA SER A 113 -16.05 8.56 9.72
C SER A 113 -16.67 7.25 10.16
N ILE A 114 -17.84 7.33 10.75
CA ILE A 114 -18.68 6.17 11.08
C ILE A 114 -19.37 5.63 9.82
N LYS A 115 -19.40 6.41 8.75
CA LYS A 115 -20.12 6.14 7.49
C LYS A 115 -19.39 5.21 6.53
N GLY A 116 -18.78 4.18 7.03
CA GLY A 116 -18.24 3.17 6.15
C GLY A 116 -16.78 3.43 5.77
N ASN A 117 -16.26 2.56 5.01
CA ASN A 117 -14.88 2.45 4.55
C ASN A 117 -14.36 3.66 3.75
N GLU A 118 -14.37 4.84 4.29
CA GLU A 118 -13.83 6.01 3.61
C GLU A 118 -12.31 5.88 3.44
N ASN A 119 -11.84 6.25 2.27
CA ASN A 119 -10.41 6.30 2.00
C ASN A 119 -9.76 7.47 2.75
N ILE A 120 -8.56 7.27 3.25
CA ILE A 120 -7.77 8.34 3.89
C ILE A 120 -7.44 9.43 2.87
N ILE A 121 -7.13 9.03 1.63
CA ILE A 121 -6.88 9.93 0.50
C ILE A 121 -8.19 10.11 -0.25
N LYS A 122 -8.59 11.35 -0.46
CA LYS A 122 -9.79 11.68 -1.24
C LYS A 122 -9.52 11.68 -2.74
N ASN A 123 -8.39 12.21 -3.14
CA ASN A 123 -7.96 12.27 -4.55
C ASN A 123 -6.45 12.28 -4.64
N LEU A 124 -5.97 11.78 -5.76
CA LEU A 124 -4.56 11.77 -6.10
C LEU A 124 -4.37 12.18 -7.57
N SER A 125 -3.39 13.03 -7.83
CA SER A 125 -2.89 13.32 -9.16
C SER A 125 -1.43 12.94 -9.27
N LEU A 126 -0.94 12.69 -10.48
CA LEU A 126 0.45 12.36 -10.74
C LEU A 126 1.03 13.35 -11.74
N THR A 127 2.13 13.99 -11.33
CA THR A 127 2.91 14.90 -12.16
C THR A 127 4.28 14.29 -12.44
N LEU A 128 4.67 14.23 -13.71
CA LEU A 128 5.95 13.72 -14.15
C LEU A 128 6.77 14.85 -14.77
N ASN A 129 7.93 15.15 -14.18
CA ASN A 129 8.83 16.22 -14.66
C ASN A 129 8.11 17.59 -14.85
N GLY A 130 7.24 17.93 -13.94
CA GLY A 130 6.47 19.18 -13.99
C GLY A 130 5.25 19.17 -14.93
N VAL A 131 5.00 18.06 -15.62
CA VAL A 131 3.82 17.89 -16.49
C VAL A 131 2.83 16.96 -15.82
N GLU A 132 1.59 17.41 -15.68
CA GLU A 132 0.51 16.60 -15.13
C GLU A 132 0.22 15.43 -16.08
N ARG A 133 0.38 14.20 -15.57
CA ARG A 133 0.11 12.97 -16.32
C ARG A 133 -1.38 12.77 -16.53
N PHE A 134 -2.17 13.09 -15.53
CA PHE A 134 -3.63 13.09 -15.55
C PHE A 134 -4.16 13.94 -14.40
N THR A 135 -5.38 14.42 -14.58
CA THR A 135 -6.11 15.18 -13.58
C THR A 135 -6.35 14.35 -12.32
N SER A 136 -6.64 15.03 -11.22
CA SER A 136 -6.97 14.38 -9.95
C SER A 136 -8.04 13.29 -10.12
N LYS A 137 -7.77 12.10 -9.61
CA LYS A 137 -8.66 10.93 -9.65
C LYS A 137 -9.02 10.49 -8.25
N ASP A 138 -10.19 9.89 -8.14
CA ASP A 138 -10.67 9.27 -6.90
C ASP A 138 -9.86 8.03 -6.54
N PRO A 139 -9.78 7.64 -5.26
CA PRO A 139 -9.05 6.48 -4.80
C PRO A 139 -9.48 5.17 -5.47
N GLU A 140 -10.74 5.04 -5.85
CA GLU A 140 -11.30 3.89 -6.55
C GLU A 140 -10.63 3.65 -7.90
N PHE A 141 -10.20 4.71 -8.58
CA PHE A 141 -9.42 4.59 -9.80
C PHE A 141 -8.12 3.82 -9.57
N TYR A 142 -7.44 4.09 -8.46
CA TYR A 142 -6.16 3.46 -8.12
C TYR A 142 -6.31 2.13 -7.42
N ASN A 143 -7.40 1.92 -6.69
CA ASN A 143 -7.64 0.71 -5.93
C ASN A 143 -8.35 -0.39 -6.75
N LEU A 144 -9.20 -0.01 -7.70
CA LEU A 144 -10.02 -0.92 -8.48
C LEU A 144 -9.66 -0.91 -9.97
N ALA A 145 -9.73 0.26 -10.64
CA ALA A 145 -9.57 0.33 -12.09
C ALA A 145 -8.14 0.02 -12.54
N GLN A 146 -7.13 0.58 -11.90
CA GLN A 146 -5.74 0.31 -12.24
C GLN A 146 -5.34 -1.16 -12.01
N PRO A 147 -5.65 -1.79 -10.86
CA PRO A 147 -5.39 -3.20 -10.67
C PRO A 147 -6.17 -4.11 -11.64
N PHE A 148 -7.39 -3.74 -11.98
CA PHE A 148 -8.18 -4.49 -12.96
C PHE A 148 -7.55 -4.48 -14.36
N CYS A 149 -6.99 -3.35 -14.78
CA CYS A 149 -6.37 -3.20 -16.09
C CYS A 149 -4.96 -3.79 -16.19
N TYR A 150 -4.19 -3.73 -15.11
CA TYR A 150 -2.74 -3.97 -15.12
C TYR A 150 -2.27 -4.94 -14.03
N GLY A 151 -3.15 -5.43 -13.18
CA GLY A 151 -2.83 -6.36 -12.10
C GLY A 151 -3.73 -7.58 -12.12
N ASP A 152 -3.40 -8.57 -11.31
CA ASP A 152 -4.20 -9.79 -11.20
C ASP A 152 -5.32 -9.63 -10.18
N THR A 153 -5.09 -8.84 -9.13
CA THR A 153 -6.03 -8.68 -8.03
C THR A 153 -6.02 -7.26 -7.49
N SER A 154 -7.17 -6.79 -7.03
CA SER A 154 -7.25 -5.51 -6.34
C SER A 154 -6.55 -5.59 -4.97
N PRO A 155 -5.75 -4.59 -4.60
CA PRO A 155 -5.15 -4.52 -3.29
C PRO A 155 -6.21 -4.31 -2.22
N LYS A 156 -5.82 -4.46 -0.95
CA LYS A 156 -6.68 -4.13 0.18
C LYS A 156 -7.17 -2.68 0.07
N ARG A 157 -8.42 -2.45 0.44
CA ARG A 157 -9.03 -1.12 0.37
C ARG A 157 -8.17 -0.06 1.09
N GLY A 158 -8.04 1.11 0.47
CA GLY A 158 -7.20 2.20 0.92
C GLY A 158 -5.76 2.17 0.39
N ILE A 159 -5.29 1.05 -0.15
CA ILE A 159 -4.02 0.96 -0.84
C ILE A 159 -4.24 1.37 -2.30
N LEU A 160 -3.40 2.27 -2.79
CA LEU A 160 -3.51 2.80 -4.14
C LEU A 160 -2.37 2.25 -5.00
N PHE A 161 -2.71 1.76 -6.18
CA PHE A 161 -1.77 1.19 -7.15
C PHE A 161 -1.84 1.97 -8.46
N TYR A 162 -0.69 2.26 -9.04
CA TYR A 162 -0.59 2.83 -10.37
C TYR A 162 0.54 2.18 -11.16
N SER A 163 0.23 1.71 -12.37
CA SER A 163 1.19 1.09 -13.26
C SER A 163 1.68 2.03 -14.35
N PHE A 164 3.00 2.03 -14.60
CA PHE A 164 3.62 2.63 -15.78
C PHE A 164 3.83 1.60 -16.91
N SER A 165 3.87 0.32 -16.54
CA SER A 165 4.02 -0.81 -17.47
C SER A 165 2.65 -1.36 -17.87
N LEU A 166 2.58 -1.95 -19.06
CA LEU A 166 1.41 -2.70 -19.50
C LEU A 166 1.25 -4.02 -18.75
N GLU A 167 2.37 -4.63 -18.39
CA GLU A 167 2.45 -5.89 -17.66
C GLU A 167 3.44 -5.73 -16.49
N PRO A 168 3.02 -5.11 -15.36
CA PRO A 168 3.94 -4.78 -14.29
C PRO A 168 4.49 -5.98 -13.53
N PHE A 169 3.88 -7.14 -13.66
CA PHE A 169 4.25 -8.37 -12.95
C PHE A 169 4.80 -9.49 -13.86
N SER A 170 4.96 -9.22 -15.16
CA SER A 170 5.62 -10.17 -16.07
C SER A 170 7.13 -9.93 -16.07
N TYR A 171 7.88 -11.05 -15.99
CA TYR A 171 9.35 -11.10 -15.99
C TYR A 171 9.89 -11.54 -17.34
#